data_93aca520b9293297717ef5ce31c63236
#
_entry.id   93aca520b9293297717ef5ce31c63236
#
_cell.length_a   1.000
_cell.length_b   1.000
_cell.length_c   1.000
_cell.angle_alpha   90.00
_cell.angle_beta   90.00
_cell.angle_gamma   90.00
#
_symmetry.space_group_name_H-M   'P 1'
#
loop_
_entity.id
_entity.type
_entity.pdbx_description
1 polymer ?
#
loop_
_entity_poly.entity_id
_entity_poly.type
_entity_poly.pdbx_seq_one_letter_code
_entity_poly.pdbx_strand_id
1 'polypeptide(L)'
;MLVRTWNLFHGNAQPPERRAFLRDMVELATRDEPDVVCLQEIPLWAMPMLERWSGMQHVAVVARRPRVPFGRWPTELHHGLLRSALTGEGDAILVARRFLLSDERHAVVSDVGLRRVVHGVRLDGGVYVANAHISADHRQLQRVFEFVVDEPRVVVAGDFNLPGEGLPGFSPALPDSIDQVLVRGLAAEHPRKWPDEQRRVDGRLLSDHAPVELHVG
;
A
#
# COMPACT_ATOMS: atom_id res chain seq x y z
N MET A 1 -16.07 0.22 7.79
CA MET A 1 -14.67 -0.30 7.80
C MET A 1 -13.70 0.87 7.80
N LEU A 2 -12.59 0.80 8.55
CA LEU A 2 -11.46 1.72 8.41
C LEU A 2 -10.44 1.12 7.42
N VAL A 3 -10.22 1.80 6.31
CA VAL A 3 -9.25 1.41 5.27
C VAL A 3 -8.13 2.43 5.23
N ARG A 4 -6.89 1.96 5.18
CA ARG A 4 -5.68 2.78 5.16
C ARG A 4 -4.75 2.34 4.04
N THR A 5 -4.02 3.28 3.43
CA THR A 5 -2.91 2.99 2.52
C THR A 5 -1.64 3.70 2.97
N TRP A 6 -0.48 3.08 2.75
CA TRP A 6 0.81 3.68 3.04
C TRP A 6 1.93 3.06 2.17
N ASN A 7 2.61 3.89 1.39
CA ASN A 7 3.87 3.51 0.77
C ASN A 7 4.98 3.58 1.82
N LEU A 8 5.62 2.44 2.12
CA LEU A 8 6.60 2.31 3.20
C LEU A 8 8.02 2.76 2.80
N PHE A 9 8.22 3.16 1.54
CA PHE A 9 9.53 3.61 1.03
C PHE A 9 10.68 2.68 1.49
N HIS A 10 10.50 1.37 1.35
CA HIS A 10 11.44 0.34 1.79
C HIS A 10 11.89 0.43 3.25
N GLY A 11 11.12 1.07 4.13
CA GLY A 11 11.47 1.30 5.53
C GLY A 11 12.42 2.48 5.74
N ASN A 12 12.50 3.40 4.80
CA ASN A 12 13.31 4.62 4.96
C ASN A 12 12.63 5.63 5.90
N ALA A 13 13.45 6.47 6.54
CA ALA A 13 13.00 7.57 7.38
C ALA A 13 13.82 8.84 7.09
N GLN A 14 13.34 9.98 7.57
CA GLN A 14 13.98 11.29 7.44
C GLN A 14 14.30 11.89 8.84
N PRO A 15 15.55 12.23 9.12
CA PRO A 15 16.76 11.99 8.34
C PRO A 15 17.05 10.50 8.13
N PRO A 16 17.78 10.13 7.04
CA PRO A 16 18.05 8.73 6.72
C PRO A 16 18.88 8.02 7.80
N GLU A 17 18.63 6.71 7.94
CA GLU A 17 19.41 5.84 8.82
C GLU A 17 19.67 4.48 8.16
N ARG A 18 20.71 3.76 8.62
CA ARG A 18 20.97 2.39 8.17
C ARG A 18 19.86 1.41 8.55
N ARG A 19 19.26 1.60 9.73
CA ARG A 19 18.12 0.81 10.18
C ARG A 19 16.93 0.98 9.21
N ALA A 20 16.25 -0.12 8.89
CA ALA A 20 14.96 -0.09 8.24
C ALA A 20 13.84 -0.07 9.31
N PHE A 21 12.93 0.87 9.19
CA PHE A 21 11.82 1.08 10.14
C PHE A 21 10.55 0.30 9.77
N LEU A 22 10.64 -0.75 8.96
CA LEU A 22 9.47 -1.50 8.44
C LEU A 22 8.57 -2.03 9.54
N ARG A 23 9.16 -2.58 10.60
CA ARG A 23 8.39 -3.07 11.75
C ARG A 23 7.64 -1.92 12.42
N ASP A 24 8.33 -0.84 12.74
CA ASP A 24 7.73 0.34 13.37
C ASP A 24 6.60 0.93 12.50
N MET A 25 6.79 0.95 11.17
CA MET A 25 5.76 1.42 10.22
C MET A 25 4.54 0.52 10.20
N VAL A 26 4.71 -0.80 10.15
CA VAL A 26 3.60 -1.74 10.14
C VAL A 26 2.83 -1.71 11.47
N GLU A 27 3.53 -1.75 12.61
CA GLU A 27 2.93 -1.64 13.93
C GLU A 27 2.18 -0.30 14.09
N LEU A 28 2.75 0.81 13.58
CA LEU A 28 2.11 2.12 13.59
C LEU A 28 0.85 2.14 12.72
N ALA A 29 0.92 1.59 11.51
CA ALA A 29 -0.21 1.55 10.58
C ALA A 29 -1.38 0.70 11.08
N THR A 30 -1.14 -0.20 12.05
CA THR A 30 -2.14 -1.17 12.53
C THR A 30 -2.52 -1.00 14.00
N ARG A 31 -1.93 -0.03 14.72
CA ARG A 31 -2.09 0.14 16.19
C ARG A 31 -3.51 0.42 16.68
N ASP A 32 -4.34 1.05 15.82
CA ASP A 32 -5.73 1.42 16.08
C ASP A 32 -6.73 0.45 15.43
N GLU A 33 -6.26 -0.77 15.13
CA GLU A 33 -7.04 -1.91 14.64
C GLU A 33 -7.87 -1.61 13.38
N PRO A 34 -7.27 -1.04 12.30
CA PRO A 34 -7.98 -0.84 11.04
C PRO A 34 -8.47 -2.17 10.48
N ASP A 35 -9.51 -2.10 9.64
CA ASP A 35 -10.04 -3.27 8.95
C ASP A 35 -9.13 -3.77 7.84
N VAL A 36 -8.57 -2.80 7.08
CA VAL A 36 -7.70 -3.06 5.93
C VAL A 36 -6.56 -2.04 5.89
N VAL A 37 -5.33 -2.53 5.61
CA VAL A 37 -4.17 -1.67 5.32
C VAL A 37 -3.49 -2.12 4.03
N CYS A 38 -3.47 -1.24 3.04
CA CYS A 38 -2.76 -1.43 1.77
C CYS A 38 -1.35 -0.85 1.88
N LEU A 39 -0.34 -1.68 1.69
CA LEU A 39 1.06 -1.30 1.83
C LEU A 39 1.78 -1.44 0.48
N GLN A 40 2.66 -0.50 0.16
CA GLN A 40 3.48 -0.49 -1.04
C GLN A 40 4.97 -0.39 -0.67
N GLU A 41 5.83 -0.73 -1.62
CA GLU A 41 7.30 -0.70 -1.50
C GLU A 41 7.84 -1.52 -0.32
N ILE A 42 7.30 -2.71 -0.12
CA ILE A 42 7.77 -3.63 0.91
C ILE A 42 8.97 -4.43 0.37
N PRO A 43 10.15 -4.40 1.00
CA PRO A 43 11.24 -5.32 0.68
C PRO A 43 10.80 -6.78 0.85
N LEU A 44 11.14 -7.65 -0.11
CA LEU A 44 10.61 -9.03 -0.12
C LEU A 44 10.94 -9.83 1.15
N TRP A 45 12.07 -9.56 1.79
CA TRP A 45 12.43 -10.23 3.04
C TRP A 45 11.48 -9.89 4.21
N ALA A 46 10.78 -8.75 4.14
CA ALA A 46 9.86 -8.30 5.19
C ALA A 46 8.45 -8.88 5.02
N MET A 47 8.05 -9.31 3.82
CA MET A 47 6.73 -9.83 3.55
C MET A 47 6.31 -10.99 4.50
N PRO A 48 7.16 -12.00 4.77
CA PRO A 48 6.80 -13.06 5.71
C PRO A 48 6.64 -12.60 7.17
N MET A 49 7.06 -11.37 7.49
CA MET A 49 6.97 -10.81 8.85
C MET A 49 5.69 -10.01 9.08
N LEU A 50 4.94 -9.67 8.03
CA LEU A 50 3.79 -8.77 8.09
C LEU A 50 2.73 -9.22 9.09
N GLU A 51 2.34 -10.50 9.07
CA GLU A 51 1.35 -11.03 10.03
C GLU A 51 1.82 -10.93 11.48
N ARG A 52 3.11 -11.19 11.71
CA ARG A 52 3.69 -11.11 13.07
C ARG A 52 3.73 -9.68 13.58
N TRP A 53 4.00 -8.70 12.71
CA TRP A 53 4.10 -7.29 13.09
C TRP A 53 2.73 -6.62 13.22
N SER A 54 1.80 -6.98 12.34
CA SER A 54 0.46 -6.35 12.29
C SER A 54 -0.59 -7.06 13.15
N GLY A 55 -0.43 -8.36 13.42
CA GLY A 55 -1.49 -9.21 13.96
C GLY A 55 -2.61 -9.54 12.96
N MET A 56 -2.55 -9.00 11.72
CA MET A 56 -3.54 -9.18 10.66
C MET A 56 -3.13 -10.33 9.73
N GLN A 57 -4.09 -10.91 9.00
CA GLN A 57 -3.79 -11.77 7.86
C GLN A 57 -3.42 -10.91 6.64
N HIS A 58 -2.75 -11.47 5.63
CA HIS A 58 -2.37 -10.69 4.45
C HIS A 58 -2.42 -11.50 3.16
N VAL A 59 -2.63 -10.78 2.06
CA VAL A 59 -2.32 -11.21 0.69
C VAL A 59 -1.24 -10.29 0.13
N ALA A 60 -0.32 -10.83 -0.67
CA ALA A 60 0.82 -10.06 -1.13
C ALA A 60 1.25 -10.43 -2.54
N VAL A 61 1.77 -9.47 -3.28
CA VAL A 61 2.27 -9.65 -4.64
C VAL A 61 3.69 -9.15 -4.79
N VAL A 62 4.51 -9.87 -5.56
CA VAL A 62 5.87 -9.45 -5.90
C VAL A 62 5.82 -8.54 -7.12
N ALA A 63 6.10 -7.26 -6.94
CA ALA A 63 6.25 -6.30 -8.02
C ALA A 63 7.61 -6.44 -8.71
N ARG A 64 8.69 -6.57 -7.95
CA ARG A 64 10.04 -6.70 -8.49
C ARG A 64 10.87 -7.70 -7.68
N ARG A 65 11.56 -8.60 -8.38
CA ARG A 65 12.46 -9.58 -7.75
C ARG A 65 13.77 -8.91 -7.28
N PRO A 66 14.39 -9.39 -6.18
CA PRO A 66 15.68 -8.87 -5.71
C PRO A 66 16.78 -9.18 -6.73
N ARG A 67 17.77 -8.32 -6.83
CA ARG A 67 18.95 -8.53 -7.69
C ARG A 67 20.10 -9.22 -6.97
N VAL A 68 20.03 -9.28 -5.64
CA VAL A 68 21.05 -9.94 -4.80
C VAL A 68 20.39 -10.91 -3.82
N PRO A 69 21.00 -12.06 -3.52
CA PRO A 69 20.59 -12.88 -2.39
C PRO A 69 20.84 -12.13 -1.08
N PHE A 70 20.18 -12.54 0.00
CA PHE A 70 20.35 -11.95 1.36
C PHE A 70 19.81 -10.51 1.51
N GLY A 71 18.57 -10.28 1.08
CA GLY A 71 17.92 -8.97 1.01
C GLY A 71 17.87 -8.13 2.30
N ARG A 72 17.95 -8.72 3.52
CA ARG A 72 17.94 -7.97 4.76
C ARG A 72 19.23 -7.18 4.97
N TRP A 73 20.37 -7.80 4.77
CA TRP A 73 21.68 -7.18 4.95
C TRP A 73 21.92 -5.94 4.06
N PRO A 74 21.61 -5.95 2.75
CA PRO A 74 21.66 -4.73 1.93
C PRO A 74 20.71 -3.64 2.42
N THR A 75 19.54 -4.01 2.96
CA THR A 75 18.59 -3.05 3.52
C THR A 75 19.15 -2.31 4.73
N GLU A 76 19.94 -2.97 5.56
CA GLU A 76 20.59 -2.37 6.73
C GLU A 76 21.85 -1.55 6.39
N LEU A 77 22.48 -1.81 5.24
CA LEU A 77 23.68 -1.11 4.81
C LEU A 77 23.41 0.17 4.03
N HIS A 78 22.36 0.21 3.26
CA HIS A 78 22.03 1.31 2.36
C HIS A 78 20.62 1.82 2.57
N HIS A 79 20.45 3.12 2.49
CA HIS A 79 19.17 3.82 2.47
C HIS A 79 18.88 4.41 1.08
N GLY A 80 17.60 4.72 0.80
CA GLY A 80 17.16 5.34 -0.45
C GLY A 80 17.01 4.35 -1.62
N LEU A 81 17.13 4.86 -2.84
CA LEU A 81 16.88 4.12 -4.10
C LEU A 81 17.69 2.83 -4.25
N LEU A 82 18.90 2.76 -3.71
CA LEU A 82 19.73 1.54 -3.74
C LEU A 82 19.09 0.39 -2.95
N ARG A 83 18.39 0.69 -1.86
CA ARG A 83 17.68 -0.30 -1.06
C ARG A 83 16.67 -1.06 -1.91
N SER A 84 15.82 -0.33 -2.63
CA SER A 84 14.82 -0.89 -3.54
C SER A 84 15.41 -1.75 -4.67
N ALA A 85 16.51 -1.29 -5.26
CA ALA A 85 17.17 -2.01 -6.36
C ALA A 85 17.74 -3.37 -5.93
N LEU A 86 18.18 -3.49 -4.68
CA LEU A 86 18.84 -4.69 -4.16
C LEU A 86 17.87 -5.69 -3.52
N THR A 87 16.84 -5.20 -2.80
CA THR A 87 16.00 -6.05 -1.94
C THR A 87 14.74 -6.58 -2.63
N GLY A 88 14.47 -6.14 -3.85
CA GLY A 88 13.18 -6.38 -4.50
C GLY A 88 12.06 -5.57 -3.85
N GLU A 89 10.88 -5.67 -4.38
CA GLU A 89 9.73 -4.88 -4.00
C GLU A 89 8.45 -5.69 -4.16
N GLY A 90 7.55 -5.54 -3.20
CA GLY A 90 6.21 -6.08 -3.26
C GLY A 90 5.22 -5.19 -2.55
N ASP A 91 3.95 -5.49 -2.78
CA ASP A 91 2.82 -4.81 -2.20
C ASP A 91 1.97 -5.82 -1.42
N ALA A 92 1.29 -5.37 -0.36
CA ALA A 92 0.46 -6.23 0.48
C ALA A 92 -0.84 -5.55 0.88
N ILE A 93 -1.89 -6.36 1.06
CA ILE A 93 -3.14 -5.98 1.70
C ILE A 93 -3.19 -6.73 3.03
N LEU A 94 -3.11 -6.01 4.14
CA LEU A 94 -3.36 -6.56 5.47
C LEU A 94 -4.85 -6.45 5.74
N VAL A 95 -5.44 -7.49 6.29
CA VAL A 95 -6.87 -7.56 6.59
C VAL A 95 -7.09 -8.09 8.01
N ALA A 96 -7.97 -7.44 8.74
CA ALA A 96 -8.35 -7.89 10.08
C ALA A 96 -8.86 -9.35 10.05
N ARG A 97 -8.43 -10.17 11.01
CA ARG A 97 -8.68 -11.62 11.04
C ARG A 97 -10.16 -12.01 11.14
N ARG A 98 -11.05 -11.05 11.43
CA ARG A 98 -12.50 -11.27 11.44
C ARG A 98 -13.12 -11.47 10.06
N PHE A 99 -12.43 -11.06 8.98
CA PHE A 99 -12.89 -11.24 7.60
C PHE A 99 -12.38 -12.56 7.03
N LEU A 100 -13.22 -13.24 6.23
CA LEU A 100 -12.80 -14.34 5.39
C LEU A 100 -12.37 -13.80 4.02
N LEU A 101 -11.26 -14.30 3.50
CA LEU A 101 -10.69 -13.86 2.23
C LEU A 101 -11.00 -14.86 1.11
N SER A 102 -11.31 -14.34 -0.06
CA SER A 102 -11.55 -15.12 -1.28
C SER A 102 -11.19 -14.32 -2.53
N ASP A 103 -11.19 -14.94 -3.71
CA ASP A 103 -11.02 -14.27 -5.01
C ASP A 103 -9.77 -13.35 -5.05
N GLU A 104 -8.61 -13.91 -4.69
CA GLU A 104 -7.34 -13.19 -4.80
C GLU A 104 -6.91 -13.12 -6.27
N ARG A 105 -6.69 -11.90 -6.76
CA ARG A 105 -6.27 -11.64 -8.15
C ARG A 105 -5.16 -10.59 -8.21
N HIS A 106 -4.37 -10.61 -9.28
CA HIS A 106 -3.41 -9.54 -9.57
C HIS A 106 -3.22 -9.35 -11.08
N ALA A 107 -2.79 -8.17 -11.47
CA ALA A 107 -2.45 -7.82 -12.84
C ALA A 107 -1.23 -6.90 -12.91
N VAL A 108 -0.47 -7.00 -14.01
CA VAL A 108 0.60 -6.05 -14.33
C VAL A 108 0.00 -4.86 -15.04
N VAL A 109 0.23 -3.65 -14.54
CA VAL A 109 -0.32 -2.40 -15.10
C VAL A 109 0.70 -1.57 -15.86
N SER A 110 2.00 -1.89 -15.78
CA SER A 110 3.06 -1.20 -16.53
C SER A 110 3.41 -1.91 -17.83
N ASP A 111 3.69 -1.14 -18.90
CA ASP A 111 4.19 -1.68 -20.18
C ASP A 111 5.72 -1.68 -20.24
N VAL A 112 6.34 -0.62 -19.75
CA VAL A 112 7.79 -0.38 -19.79
C VAL A 112 8.29 0.21 -18.47
N GLY A 113 9.58 0.10 -18.23
CA GLY A 113 10.22 0.66 -17.04
C GLY A 113 10.07 -0.23 -15.80
N LEU A 114 9.68 0.38 -14.69
CA LEU A 114 9.45 -0.36 -13.44
C LEU A 114 8.16 -1.19 -13.56
N ARG A 115 8.27 -2.46 -13.21
CA ARG A 115 7.10 -3.33 -13.16
C ARG A 115 6.17 -2.85 -12.03
N ARG A 116 4.97 -2.44 -12.40
CA ARG A 116 3.91 -2.00 -11.50
C ARG A 116 2.76 -3.00 -11.54
N VAL A 117 2.14 -3.20 -10.39
CA VAL A 117 1.08 -4.20 -10.22
C VAL A 117 -0.13 -3.59 -9.50
N VAL A 118 -1.29 -4.15 -9.78
CA VAL A 118 -2.48 -4.06 -8.96
C VAL A 118 -2.81 -5.47 -8.49
N HIS A 119 -3.19 -5.61 -7.22
CA HIS A 119 -3.68 -6.87 -6.68
C HIS A 119 -4.87 -6.61 -5.77
N GLY A 120 -5.71 -7.61 -5.58
CA GLY A 120 -6.88 -7.44 -4.74
C GLY A 120 -7.41 -8.75 -4.21
N VAL A 121 -8.30 -8.64 -3.23
CA VAL A 121 -8.93 -9.74 -2.53
C VAL A 121 -10.36 -9.37 -2.15
N ARG A 122 -11.25 -10.35 -2.17
CA ARG A 122 -12.64 -10.19 -1.74
C ARG A 122 -12.78 -10.55 -0.27
N LEU A 123 -13.39 -9.65 0.49
CA LEU A 123 -13.81 -9.89 1.86
C LEU A 123 -15.18 -10.57 1.86
N ASP A 124 -15.48 -11.34 2.91
CA ASP A 124 -16.86 -11.74 3.20
C ASP A 124 -17.76 -10.50 3.35
N GLY A 125 -19.00 -10.58 2.93
CA GLY A 125 -19.86 -9.41 2.74
C GLY A 125 -19.73 -8.73 1.37
N GLY A 126 -18.87 -9.26 0.47
CA GLY A 126 -18.84 -8.95 -0.97
C GLY A 126 -18.10 -7.66 -1.33
N VAL A 127 -17.32 -7.08 -0.43
CA VAL A 127 -16.45 -5.94 -0.77
C VAL A 127 -15.15 -6.45 -1.37
N TYR A 128 -14.77 -5.94 -2.54
CA TYR A 128 -13.48 -6.19 -3.14
C TYR A 128 -12.50 -5.08 -2.75
N VAL A 129 -11.32 -5.43 -2.27
CA VAL A 129 -10.25 -4.49 -1.94
C VAL A 129 -9.11 -4.68 -2.92
N ALA A 130 -8.71 -3.61 -3.58
CA ALA A 130 -7.57 -3.58 -4.48
C ALA A 130 -6.49 -2.62 -3.96
N ASN A 131 -5.24 -3.06 -4.02
CA ASN A 131 -4.05 -2.27 -3.73
C ASN A 131 -3.29 -2.03 -5.03
N ALA A 132 -3.00 -0.78 -5.35
CA ALA A 132 -2.33 -0.38 -6.57
C ALA A 132 -1.09 0.48 -6.26
N HIS A 133 0.04 0.14 -6.89
CA HIS A 133 1.20 1.02 -6.94
C HIS A 133 1.53 1.26 -8.42
N ILE A 134 1.29 2.49 -8.89
CA ILE A 134 1.51 2.88 -10.27
C ILE A 134 2.58 3.98 -10.38
N SER A 135 3.08 4.19 -11.58
CA SER A 135 3.89 5.36 -11.91
C SER A 135 2.97 6.54 -12.28
N ALA A 136 3.51 7.73 -12.46
CA ALA A 136 2.75 8.90 -12.93
C ALA A 136 2.32 8.73 -14.41
N ASP A 137 1.48 7.74 -14.68
CA ASP A 137 1.02 7.36 -16.02
C ASP A 137 -0.49 7.02 -16.00
N HIS A 138 -1.29 7.86 -16.64
CA HIS A 138 -2.74 7.67 -16.74
C HIS A 138 -3.16 6.34 -17.40
N ARG A 139 -2.32 5.74 -18.28
CA ARG A 139 -2.60 4.42 -18.85
C ARG A 139 -2.55 3.32 -17.80
N GLN A 140 -1.63 3.45 -16.82
CA GLN A 140 -1.59 2.53 -15.69
C GLN A 140 -2.81 2.70 -14.79
N LEU A 141 -3.24 3.95 -14.54
CA LEU A 141 -4.47 4.24 -13.80
C LEU A 141 -5.71 3.66 -14.50
N GLN A 142 -5.79 3.77 -15.82
CA GLN A 142 -6.85 3.16 -16.62
C GLN A 142 -6.87 1.62 -16.46
N ARG A 143 -5.71 0.95 -16.41
CA ARG A 143 -5.63 -0.50 -16.17
C ARG A 143 -6.02 -0.89 -14.75
N VAL A 144 -5.75 -0.04 -13.76
CA VAL A 144 -6.30 -0.23 -12.40
C VAL A 144 -7.83 -0.17 -12.44
N PHE A 145 -8.41 0.78 -13.17
CA PHE A 145 -9.85 0.86 -13.36
C PHE A 145 -10.42 -0.41 -14.04
N GLU A 146 -9.81 -0.86 -15.12
CA GLU A 146 -10.20 -2.10 -15.84
C GLU A 146 -10.12 -3.34 -14.94
N PHE A 147 -9.15 -3.42 -14.06
CA PHE A 147 -9.00 -4.54 -13.10
C PHE A 147 -10.18 -4.66 -12.12
N VAL A 148 -10.83 -3.54 -11.80
CA VAL A 148 -11.95 -3.49 -10.84
C VAL A 148 -13.29 -3.09 -11.46
N VAL A 149 -13.38 -2.99 -12.79
CA VAL A 149 -14.57 -2.43 -13.47
C VAL A 149 -15.86 -3.20 -13.16
N ASP A 150 -15.76 -4.52 -13.03
CA ASP A 150 -16.90 -5.39 -12.78
C ASP A 150 -17.27 -5.53 -11.28
N GLU A 151 -16.52 -4.90 -10.38
CA GLU A 151 -16.76 -5.00 -8.95
C GLU A 151 -17.81 -3.98 -8.51
N PRO A 152 -19.02 -4.40 -8.07
CA PRO A 152 -20.08 -3.47 -7.70
C PRO A 152 -19.81 -2.73 -6.39
N ARG A 153 -19.05 -3.34 -5.47
CA ARG A 153 -18.65 -2.79 -4.17
C ARG A 153 -17.15 -2.95 -4.02
N VAL A 154 -16.40 -1.86 -4.21
CA VAL A 154 -14.95 -1.92 -4.27
C VAL A 154 -14.28 -0.75 -3.57
N VAL A 155 -13.17 -1.07 -2.93
CA VAL A 155 -12.17 -0.11 -2.43
C VAL A 155 -10.92 -0.26 -3.30
N VAL A 156 -10.42 0.83 -3.86
CA VAL A 156 -9.10 0.90 -4.48
C VAL A 156 -8.22 1.82 -3.66
N ALA A 157 -7.15 1.31 -3.11
CA ALA A 157 -6.21 2.07 -2.28
C ALA A 157 -4.79 1.92 -2.83
N GLY A 158 -3.93 2.90 -2.58
CA GLY A 158 -2.53 2.78 -2.99
C GLY A 158 -1.87 4.10 -3.34
N ASP A 159 -0.66 3.97 -3.87
CA ASP A 159 0.15 5.07 -4.40
C ASP A 159 -0.07 5.19 -5.91
N PHE A 160 -0.77 6.26 -6.31
CA PHE A 160 -1.06 6.51 -7.72
C PHE A 160 0.02 7.37 -8.40
N ASN A 161 0.92 7.99 -7.63
CA ASN A 161 1.92 8.94 -8.16
C ASN A 161 1.31 10.06 -9.05
N LEU A 162 0.00 10.30 -8.94
CA LEU A 162 -0.79 11.27 -9.67
C LEU A 162 -1.62 12.09 -8.68
N PRO A 163 -1.23 13.35 -8.38
CA PRO A 163 -1.90 14.15 -7.36
C PRO A 163 -3.37 14.40 -7.69
N GLY A 164 -4.26 14.10 -6.76
CA GLY A 164 -5.69 14.37 -6.87
C GLY A 164 -6.44 13.55 -7.94
N GLU A 165 -5.77 12.60 -8.57
CA GLU A 165 -6.41 11.74 -9.58
C GLU A 165 -7.27 10.66 -8.94
N GLY A 166 -8.44 10.45 -9.53
CA GLY A 166 -9.42 9.44 -9.11
C GLY A 166 -9.76 8.46 -10.23
N LEU A 167 -10.72 7.60 -9.95
CA LEU A 167 -11.25 6.63 -10.90
C LEU A 167 -12.69 6.98 -11.27
N PRO A 168 -13.12 6.80 -12.54
CA PRO A 168 -14.49 7.09 -12.94
C PRO A 168 -15.55 6.34 -12.12
N GLY A 169 -16.52 7.08 -11.56
CA GLY A 169 -17.59 6.52 -10.74
C GLY A 169 -17.19 6.14 -9.31
N PHE A 170 -15.98 6.48 -8.88
CA PHE A 170 -15.54 6.33 -7.49
C PHE A 170 -15.78 7.61 -6.67
N SER A 171 -15.58 7.52 -5.34
CA SER A 171 -15.57 8.69 -4.46
C SER A 171 -14.52 9.70 -4.92
N PRO A 172 -14.67 10.99 -4.56
CA PRO A 172 -13.65 11.99 -4.87
C PRO A 172 -12.29 11.61 -4.27
N ALA A 173 -11.23 11.86 -5.04
CA ALA A 173 -9.85 11.73 -4.59
C ALA A 173 -9.49 12.87 -3.62
N LEU A 174 -8.49 12.64 -2.76
CA LEU A 174 -7.87 13.70 -1.97
C LEU A 174 -7.03 14.60 -2.92
N PRO A 175 -7.35 15.90 -3.06
CA PRO A 175 -6.79 16.75 -4.11
C PRO A 175 -5.25 16.85 -4.10
N ASP A 176 -4.67 16.92 -2.90
CA ASP A 176 -3.23 17.16 -2.71
C ASP A 176 -2.46 15.88 -2.32
N SER A 177 -2.99 14.72 -2.66
CA SER A 177 -2.35 13.44 -2.36
C SER A 177 -2.13 12.59 -3.60
N ILE A 178 -0.97 11.96 -3.69
CA ILE A 178 -0.68 10.90 -4.65
C ILE A 178 -1.11 9.52 -4.12
N ASP A 179 -1.22 9.41 -2.79
CA ASP A 179 -1.78 8.24 -2.11
C ASP A 179 -3.29 8.43 -1.98
N GLN A 180 -4.08 7.43 -2.36
CA GLN A 180 -5.54 7.51 -2.44
C GLN A 180 -6.22 6.31 -1.81
N VAL A 181 -7.41 6.54 -1.25
CA VAL A 181 -8.39 5.49 -0.92
C VAL A 181 -9.71 5.89 -1.57
N LEU A 182 -10.10 5.18 -2.62
CA LEU A 182 -11.29 5.46 -3.42
C LEU A 182 -12.29 4.32 -3.27
N VAL A 183 -13.59 4.64 -3.29
CA VAL A 183 -14.65 3.63 -3.17
C VAL A 183 -15.71 3.80 -4.24
N ARG A 184 -16.30 2.66 -4.66
CA ARG A 184 -17.49 2.61 -5.52
C ARG A 184 -18.49 1.61 -4.93
N GLY A 185 -19.78 1.98 -4.93
CA GLY A 185 -20.86 1.17 -4.35
C GLY A 185 -20.84 1.08 -2.82
N LEU A 186 -20.14 1.97 -2.15
CA LEU A 186 -19.96 2.06 -0.71
C LEU A 186 -20.01 3.54 -0.29
N ALA A 187 -20.44 3.83 0.94
CA ALA A 187 -20.33 5.17 1.50
C ALA A 187 -18.86 5.48 1.85
N ALA A 188 -18.45 6.72 1.65
CA ALA A 188 -17.11 7.22 1.96
C ALA A 188 -17.23 8.37 2.97
N GLU A 189 -16.62 8.22 4.13
CA GLU A 189 -16.68 9.22 5.20
C GLU A 189 -15.29 9.51 5.75
N HIS A 190 -15.03 10.80 6.06
CA HIS A 190 -13.84 11.26 6.76
C HIS A 190 -12.50 10.88 6.08
N PRO A 191 -12.29 11.19 4.77
CA PRO A 191 -10.99 10.99 4.15
C PRO A 191 -9.92 11.84 4.87
N ARG A 192 -8.81 11.21 5.24
CA ARG A 192 -7.76 11.87 6.02
C ARG A 192 -6.37 11.43 5.60
N LYS A 193 -5.48 12.40 5.43
CA LYS A 193 -4.03 12.19 5.35
C LYS A 193 -3.41 12.44 6.73
N TRP A 194 -2.54 11.55 7.18
CA TRP A 194 -1.89 11.70 8.47
C TRP A 194 -0.91 12.87 8.48
N PRO A 195 -0.93 13.71 9.54
CA PRO A 195 0.10 14.71 9.72
C PRO A 195 1.43 14.07 10.12
N ASP A 196 2.52 14.80 9.90
CA ASP A 196 3.88 14.31 10.13
C ASP A 196 4.14 13.86 11.58
N GLU A 197 3.49 14.49 12.55
CA GLU A 197 3.64 14.17 13.98
C GLU A 197 3.17 12.75 14.30
N GLN A 198 2.17 12.24 13.58
CA GLN A 198 1.62 10.90 13.81
C GLN A 198 2.49 9.77 13.26
N ARG A 199 3.46 10.10 12.40
CA ARG A 199 4.37 9.13 11.75
C ARG A 199 5.83 9.35 12.14
N ARG A 200 6.09 9.85 13.35
CA ARG A 200 7.43 9.99 13.91
C ARG A 200 7.75 8.88 14.91
N VAL A 201 8.94 8.30 14.77
CA VAL A 201 9.53 7.35 15.73
C VAL A 201 10.99 7.76 15.97
N ASP A 202 11.39 7.85 17.23
CA ASP A 202 12.75 8.26 17.64
C ASP A 202 13.20 9.58 16.98
N GLY A 203 12.27 10.55 16.84
CA GLY A 203 12.51 11.86 16.22
C GLY A 203 12.59 11.84 14.69
N ARG A 204 12.45 10.69 14.04
CA ARG A 204 12.52 10.52 12.59
C ARG A 204 11.13 10.44 11.99
N LEU A 205 10.95 11.09 10.86
CA LEU A 205 9.75 10.99 10.04
C LEU A 205 9.82 9.71 9.19
N LEU A 206 8.87 8.82 9.36
CA LEU A 206 8.81 7.54 8.65
C LEU A 206 8.24 7.74 7.24
N SER A 207 8.90 7.17 6.24
CA SER A 207 8.58 7.30 4.82
C SER A 207 8.60 8.76 4.31
N ASP A 208 8.65 8.96 3.03
CA ASP A 208 8.37 10.22 2.33
C ASP A 208 6.88 10.35 1.97
N HIS A 209 6.11 9.26 2.09
CA HIS A 209 4.66 9.23 1.98
C HIS A 209 3.97 9.31 3.35
N ALA A 210 2.82 9.96 3.40
CA ALA A 210 1.95 9.94 4.56
C ALA A 210 0.80 8.95 4.38
N PRO A 211 0.42 8.17 5.41
CA PRO A 211 -0.77 7.33 5.34
C PRO A 211 -2.01 8.14 4.97
N VAL A 212 -2.83 7.56 4.12
CA VAL A 212 -4.18 8.06 3.80
C VAL A 212 -5.18 7.04 4.28
N GLU A 213 -6.27 7.48 4.89
CA GLU A 213 -7.32 6.60 5.40
C GLU A 213 -8.71 7.12 5.11
N LEU A 214 -9.66 6.20 5.09
CA LEU A 214 -11.06 6.45 4.81
C LEU A 214 -11.95 5.51 5.64
N HIS A 215 -13.03 6.05 6.22
CA HIS A 215 -14.11 5.23 6.73
C HIS A 215 -15.06 4.85 5.59
N VAL A 216 -15.33 3.55 5.48
CA VAL A 216 -16.14 2.92 4.43
C VAL A 216 -17.33 2.23 5.06
N GLY A 217 -18.54 2.64 4.67
CA GLY A 217 -19.82 2.12 5.17
C GLY A 217 -20.52 1.15 4.22
#